data_baf594c059e53077bf0ca8efdcc33c93
#
_entry.id   baf594c059e53077bf0ca8efdcc33c93
#
_cell.length_a   1.000
_cell.length_b   1.000
_cell.length_c   1.000
_cell.angle_alpha   90.00
_cell.angle_beta   90.00
_cell.angle_gamma   90.00
#
_symmetry.space_group_name_H-M   'P 1'
#
loop_
_entity.id
_entity.type
_entity.pdbx_description
1 polymer ?
#
loop_
_entity_poly.entity_id
_entity_poly.type
_entity_poly.pdbx_seq_one_letter_code
_entity_poly.pdbx_strand_id
1 'polypeptide(L)'
;HNNEMLQEFLDKFGFKYSFKSATELYKSGFFNDQLIKVLNSYDEIKKIILPTLGEERKKTYSPFLPICPETGHVLEVEIISINTEKNTVVYLQNNKEIEQSILDGNCKLQWKVDWAMRWCALDIDYEMYGKDLIPTFQLSSKVCRALGHQPPENYFYELFLDQNGEKISKSKGNGLSIEAVSYTHLTLPTTDR
;
A
#
# COMPACT_ATOMS: atom_id res chain seq x y z
N HIS A 1 2.75 9.26 14.98
CA HIS A 1 3.66 10.41 14.83
C HIS A 1 3.63 10.99 13.40
N ASN A 2 4.12 10.29 12.34
CA ASN A 2 4.13 10.88 10.98
C ASN A 2 2.74 11.18 10.43
N ASN A 3 1.76 10.33 10.70
CA ASN A 3 0.38 10.54 10.27
C ASN A 3 -0.28 11.69 11.01
N GLU A 4 0.01 11.87 12.28
CA GLU A 4 -0.46 12.99 13.10
C GLU A 4 0.10 14.31 12.57
N MET A 5 1.41 14.40 12.32
CA MET A 5 2.04 15.58 11.72
C MET A 5 1.42 15.95 10.37
N LEU A 6 1.11 14.97 9.52
CA LEU A 6 0.43 15.21 8.25
C LEU A 6 -0.98 15.75 8.45
N GLN A 7 -1.74 15.20 9.38
CA GLN A 7 -3.10 15.67 9.71
C GLN A 7 -3.06 17.11 10.25
N GLU A 8 -2.18 17.40 11.21
CA GLU A 8 -1.98 18.74 11.76
C GLU A 8 -1.63 19.76 10.65
N PHE A 9 -0.79 19.35 9.69
CA PHE A 9 -0.46 20.20 8.53
C PHE A 9 -1.69 20.46 7.67
N LEU A 10 -2.45 19.44 7.31
CA LEU A 10 -3.66 19.57 6.48
C LEU A 10 -4.72 20.44 7.18
N ASP A 11 -4.91 20.24 8.48
CA ASP A 11 -5.84 21.02 9.30
C ASP A 11 -5.44 22.51 9.34
N LYS A 12 -4.13 22.79 9.50
CA LYS A 12 -3.60 24.17 9.51
C LYS A 12 -3.90 24.94 8.21
N PHE A 13 -3.93 24.24 7.08
CA PHE A 13 -4.26 24.81 5.77
C PHE A 13 -5.74 24.71 5.40
N GLY A 14 -6.58 24.20 6.28
CA GLY A 14 -8.03 24.11 6.09
C GLY A 14 -8.46 23.09 5.03
N PHE A 15 -7.64 22.07 4.75
CA PHE A 15 -8.03 20.99 3.84
C PHE A 15 -9.14 20.15 4.45
N LYS A 16 -10.12 19.81 3.62
CA LYS A 16 -11.15 18.83 4.00
C LYS A 16 -10.72 17.46 3.52
N TYR A 17 -10.56 16.52 4.44
CA TYR A 17 -10.16 15.14 4.13
C TYR A 17 -10.80 14.14 5.08
N SER A 18 -10.75 12.87 4.73
CA SER A 18 -11.10 11.76 5.61
C SER A 18 -9.88 10.85 5.79
N PHE A 19 -9.25 10.93 6.93
CA PHE A 19 -8.10 10.07 7.24
C PHE A 19 -8.54 8.64 7.44
N LYS A 20 -7.86 7.70 6.78
CA LYS A 20 -8.08 6.25 6.88
C LYS A 20 -6.78 5.56 7.31
N SER A 21 -6.76 5.05 8.53
CA SER A 21 -5.64 4.24 9.03
C SER A 21 -5.70 2.84 8.42
N ALA A 22 -4.68 2.46 7.65
CA ALA A 22 -4.61 1.11 7.09
C ALA A 22 -4.63 0.03 8.18
N THR A 23 -3.91 0.25 9.27
CA THR A 23 -3.86 -0.69 10.40
C THR A 23 -5.25 -0.90 11.02
N GLU A 24 -6.00 0.16 11.21
CA GLU A 24 -7.36 0.08 11.76
C GLU A 24 -8.31 -0.59 10.78
N LEU A 25 -8.24 -0.27 9.48
CA LEU A 25 -9.08 -0.91 8.46
C LEU A 25 -8.82 -2.41 8.34
N TYR A 26 -7.56 -2.85 8.47
CA TYR A 26 -7.24 -4.27 8.53
C TYR A 26 -7.79 -4.92 9.80
N LYS A 27 -7.54 -4.33 10.98
CA LYS A 27 -7.93 -4.90 12.28
C LYS A 27 -9.44 -4.89 12.52
N SER A 28 -10.14 -3.90 11.99
CA SER A 28 -11.62 -3.81 12.10
C SER A 28 -12.37 -4.77 11.19
N GLY A 29 -11.66 -5.50 10.32
CA GLY A 29 -12.28 -6.36 9.31
C GLY A 29 -12.85 -5.61 8.11
N PHE A 30 -12.64 -4.29 7.99
CA PHE A 30 -13.15 -3.52 6.85
C PHE A 30 -12.68 -4.06 5.49
N PHE A 31 -11.47 -4.63 5.44
CA PHE A 31 -10.92 -5.21 4.23
C PHE A 31 -11.26 -6.70 4.03
N ASN A 32 -11.98 -7.36 4.94
CA ASN A 32 -12.18 -8.81 4.92
C ASN A 32 -12.77 -9.31 3.60
N ASP A 33 -13.82 -8.68 3.09
CA ASP A 33 -14.46 -9.09 1.82
C ASP A 33 -13.49 -9.00 0.64
N GLN A 34 -12.65 -7.96 0.61
CA GLN A 34 -11.66 -7.81 -0.45
C GLN A 34 -10.48 -8.77 -0.27
N LEU A 35 -10.07 -9.07 0.96
CA LEU A 35 -9.05 -10.09 1.22
C LEU A 35 -9.50 -11.48 0.76
N ILE A 36 -10.78 -11.82 0.97
CA ILE A 36 -11.37 -13.05 0.44
C ILE A 36 -11.34 -13.08 -1.10
N LYS A 37 -11.64 -11.95 -1.77
CA LYS A 37 -11.51 -11.85 -3.23
C LYS A 37 -10.06 -12.03 -3.69
N VAL A 38 -9.10 -11.43 -2.99
CA VAL A 38 -7.67 -11.63 -3.27
C VAL A 38 -7.28 -13.10 -3.12
N LEU A 39 -7.77 -13.79 -2.09
CA LEU A 39 -7.51 -15.21 -1.88
C LEU A 39 -8.09 -16.06 -3.02
N ASN A 40 -9.33 -15.79 -3.41
CA ASN A 40 -10.00 -16.48 -4.52
C ASN A 40 -9.32 -16.23 -5.88
N SER A 41 -8.68 -15.07 -6.05
CA SER A 41 -7.95 -14.67 -7.26
C SER A 41 -6.42 -14.92 -7.12
N TYR A 42 -5.98 -15.73 -6.15
CA TYR A 42 -4.57 -15.90 -5.79
C TYR A 42 -3.67 -16.23 -6.97
N ASP A 43 -4.03 -17.24 -7.76
CA ASP A 43 -3.22 -17.68 -8.90
C ASP A 43 -3.23 -16.67 -10.04
N GLU A 44 -4.34 -15.98 -10.27
CA GLU A 44 -4.43 -14.92 -11.28
C GLU A 44 -3.53 -13.73 -10.90
N ILE A 45 -3.56 -13.32 -9.65
CA ILE A 45 -2.71 -12.25 -9.12
C ILE A 45 -1.22 -12.64 -9.23
N LYS A 46 -0.88 -13.88 -8.91
CA LYS A 46 0.49 -14.40 -9.11
C LYS A 46 0.92 -14.31 -10.58
N LYS A 47 0.08 -14.70 -11.53
CA LYS A 47 0.38 -14.59 -12.98
C LYS A 47 0.64 -13.15 -13.41
N ILE A 48 -0.04 -12.16 -12.81
CA ILE A 48 0.18 -10.74 -13.08
C ILE A 48 1.51 -10.25 -12.52
N ILE A 49 1.85 -10.65 -11.30
CA ILE A 49 3.00 -10.08 -10.57
C ILE A 49 4.31 -10.80 -10.86
N LEU A 50 4.31 -12.14 -10.93
CA LEU A 50 5.53 -12.95 -11.08
C LEU A 50 6.44 -12.52 -12.25
N PRO A 51 5.94 -12.17 -13.45
CA PRO A 51 6.79 -11.73 -14.55
C PRO A 51 7.64 -10.49 -14.26
N THR A 52 7.28 -9.71 -13.24
CA THR A 52 7.97 -8.47 -12.84
C THR A 52 9.01 -8.66 -11.75
N LEU A 53 9.16 -9.88 -11.25
CA LEU A 53 10.06 -10.20 -10.14
C LEU A 53 11.32 -10.91 -10.64
N GLY A 54 12.42 -10.71 -9.94
CA GLY A 54 13.63 -11.50 -10.11
C GLY A 54 13.44 -12.95 -9.67
N GLU A 55 14.25 -13.88 -10.22
CA GLU A 55 14.09 -15.33 -10.04
C GLU A 55 14.00 -15.79 -8.58
N GLU A 56 14.80 -15.20 -7.69
CA GLU A 56 14.77 -15.54 -6.27
C GLU A 56 13.41 -15.20 -5.61
N ARG A 57 12.87 -14.00 -5.91
CA ARG A 57 11.58 -13.57 -5.36
C ARG A 57 10.39 -14.29 -5.99
N LYS A 58 10.51 -14.83 -7.20
CA LYS A 58 9.43 -15.63 -7.81
C LYS A 58 9.13 -16.89 -7.02
N LYS A 59 10.15 -17.52 -6.44
CA LYS A 59 10.03 -18.79 -5.73
C LYS A 59 9.16 -18.67 -4.47
N THR A 60 9.30 -17.57 -3.74
CA THR A 60 8.66 -17.37 -2.43
C THR A 60 7.53 -16.34 -2.46
N TYR A 61 7.22 -15.79 -3.64
CA TYR A 61 6.21 -14.75 -3.72
C TYR A 61 4.81 -15.26 -3.39
N SER A 62 4.16 -14.54 -2.47
CA SER A 62 2.73 -14.60 -2.19
C SER A 62 2.15 -13.21 -2.10
N PRO A 63 0.90 -12.96 -2.52
CA PRO A 63 0.18 -11.72 -2.21
C PRO A 63 0.04 -11.46 -0.71
N PHE A 64 -0.03 -12.50 0.11
CA PHE A 64 -0.25 -12.42 1.55
C PHE A 64 1.06 -12.43 2.34
N LEU A 65 1.09 -11.62 3.37
CA LEU A 65 2.13 -11.53 4.38
C LEU A 65 1.50 -11.76 5.75
N PRO A 66 1.66 -12.94 6.36
CA PRO A 66 1.15 -13.21 7.70
C PRO A 66 1.73 -12.24 8.75
N ILE A 67 0.96 -11.98 9.79
CA ILE A 67 1.41 -11.17 10.93
C ILE A 67 1.64 -12.11 12.10
N CYS A 68 2.83 -12.08 12.68
CA CYS A 68 3.17 -12.88 13.84
C CYS A 68 2.24 -12.55 15.01
N PRO A 69 1.47 -13.50 15.55
CA PRO A 69 0.52 -13.24 16.62
C PRO A 69 1.18 -12.82 17.93
N GLU A 70 2.44 -13.22 18.14
CA GLU A 70 3.18 -12.91 19.37
C GLU A 70 3.81 -11.52 19.33
N THR A 71 4.35 -11.11 18.17
CA THR A 71 5.14 -9.87 18.05
C THR A 71 4.43 -8.77 17.27
N GLY A 72 3.38 -9.10 16.51
CA GLY A 72 2.70 -8.18 15.60
C GLY A 72 3.54 -7.80 14.36
N HIS A 73 4.69 -8.41 14.15
CA HIS A 73 5.54 -8.14 12.98
C HIS A 73 5.02 -8.88 11.74
N VAL A 74 5.17 -8.23 10.60
CA VAL A 74 4.90 -8.82 9.29
C VAL A 74 5.97 -9.87 8.99
N LEU A 75 5.53 -11.09 8.61
CA LEU A 75 6.42 -12.19 8.28
C LEU A 75 6.62 -12.26 6.76
N GLU A 76 7.86 -12.26 6.31
CA GLU A 76 8.24 -12.55 4.92
C GLU A 76 8.57 -14.04 4.81
N VAL A 77 7.53 -14.87 4.76
CA VAL A 77 7.64 -16.34 4.71
C VAL A 77 7.04 -16.88 3.41
N GLU A 78 7.47 -18.06 3.01
CA GLU A 78 6.88 -18.78 1.89
C GLU A 78 5.49 -19.31 2.28
N ILE A 79 4.48 -18.97 1.48
CA ILE A 79 3.14 -19.57 1.60
C ILE A 79 3.13 -20.87 0.83
N ILE A 80 2.93 -21.98 1.55
CA ILE A 80 2.94 -23.36 1.02
C ILE A 80 1.60 -23.66 0.34
N SER A 81 0.50 -23.26 0.97
CA SER A 81 -0.85 -23.51 0.48
C SER A 81 -1.84 -22.47 0.97
N ILE A 82 -2.97 -22.42 0.31
CA ILE A 82 -4.11 -21.57 0.67
C ILE A 82 -5.35 -22.42 0.85
N ASN A 83 -6.27 -21.98 1.70
CA ASN A 83 -7.58 -22.60 1.87
C ASN A 83 -8.68 -21.53 1.72
N THR A 84 -9.39 -21.58 0.60
CA THR A 84 -10.44 -20.62 0.27
C THR A 84 -11.72 -20.82 1.07
N GLU A 85 -12.00 -22.03 1.55
CA GLU A 85 -13.19 -22.31 2.39
C GLU A 85 -13.01 -21.75 3.79
N LYS A 86 -11.80 -21.86 4.36
CA LYS A 86 -11.47 -21.39 5.69
C LYS A 86 -10.94 -19.95 5.72
N ASN A 87 -10.63 -19.36 4.56
CA ASN A 87 -9.95 -18.06 4.43
C ASN A 87 -8.61 -18.04 5.18
N THR A 88 -7.77 -19.06 4.92
CA THR A 88 -6.46 -19.21 5.58
C THR A 88 -5.34 -19.37 4.57
N VAL A 89 -4.13 -19.08 5.03
CA VAL A 89 -2.85 -19.40 4.38
C VAL A 89 -2.04 -20.30 5.29
N VAL A 90 -1.23 -21.19 4.69
CA VAL A 90 -0.33 -22.10 5.42
C VAL A 90 1.10 -21.72 5.08
N TYR A 91 1.96 -21.59 6.08
CA TYR A 91 3.38 -21.27 5.93
C TYR A 91 4.23 -22.04 6.92
N LEU A 92 5.56 -22.10 6.66
CA LEU A 92 6.52 -22.72 7.58
C LEU A 92 7.12 -21.68 8.52
N GLN A 93 7.08 -22.00 9.81
CA GLN A 93 7.81 -21.27 10.84
C GLN A 93 8.49 -22.29 11.77
N ASN A 94 9.81 -22.21 11.90
CA ASN A 94 10.61 -23.14 12.72
C ASN A 94 10.33 -24.63 12.38
N ASN A 95 10.26 -24.94 11.08
CA ASN A 95 9.94 -26.27 10.54
C ASN A 95 8.55 -26.82 10.95
N LYS A 96 7.64 -25.97 11.37
CA LYS A 96 6.23 -26.32 11.64
C LYS A 96 5.33 -25.60 10.66
N GLU A 97 4.34 -26.32 10.16
CA GLU A 97 3.26 -25.73 9.38
C GLU A 97 2.32 -24.95 10.30
N ILE A 98 2.06 -23.70 9.94
CA ILE A 98 1.13 -22.82 10.64
C ILE A 98 0.03 -22.45 9.66
N GLU A 99 -1.21 -22.79 10.00
CA GLU A 99 -2.41 -22.30 9.32
C GLU A 99 -2.90 -21.02 10.01
N GLN A 100 -3.02 -19.93 9.25
CA GLN A 100 -3.40 -18.63 9.79
C GLN A 100 -4.49 -17.99 8.95
N SER A 101 -5.49 -17.39 9.61
CA SER A 101 -6.53 -16.59 8.96
C SER A 101 -5.92 -15.38 8.25
N ILE A 102 -6.48 -15.02 7.08
CA ILE A 102 -6.12 -13.80 6.38
C ILE A 102 -6.92 -12.58 6.86
N LEU A 103 -7.94 -12.77 7.69
CA LEU A 103 -8.92 -11.78 8.11
C LEU A 103 -8.49 -11.04 9.40
N ASP A 104 -9.18 -9.96 9.72
CA ASP A 104 -9.11 -9.24 11.01
C ASP A 104 -7.70 -8.77 11.38
N GLY A 105 -6.89 -8.42 10.39
CA GLY A 105 -5.54 -7.95 10.59
C GLY A 105 -4.50 -9.04 10.88
N ASN A 106 -4.83 -10.33 10.70
CA ASN A 106 -3.88 -11.43 10.85
C ASN A 106 -2.92 -11.57 9.65
N CYS A 107 -3.27 -11.03 8.51
CA CYS A 107 -2.41 -10.91 7.34
C CYS A 107 -2.45 -9.49 6.79
N LYS A 108 -1.37 -9.13 6.08
CA LYS A 108 -1.27 -7.94 5.26
C LYS A 108 -1.02 -8.35 3.82
N LEU A 109 -1.31 -7.49 2.86
CA LEU A 109 -0.97 -7.74 1.46
C LEU A 109 0.37 -7.11 1.07
N GLN A 110 1.03 -7.71 0.07
CA GLN A 110 2.15 -7.10 -0.65
C GLN A 110 1.71 -5.78 -1.29
N TRP A 111 2.59 -4.78 -1.30
CA TRP A 111 2.31 -3.39 -1.67
C TRP A 111 1.45 -3.21 -2.94
N LYS A 112 1.81 -3.85 -4.05
CA LYS A 112 1.10 -3.67 -5.33
C LYS A 112 -0.33 -4.22 -5.29
N VAL A 113 -0.53 -5.31 -4.56
CA VAL A 113 -1.84 -5.95 -4.35
C VAL A 113 -2.65 -5.19 -3.31
N ASP A 114 -2.01 -4.73 -2.24
CA ASP A 114 -2.62 -3.90 -1.20
C ASP A 114 -3.18 -2.58 -1.77
N TRP A 115 -2.43 -1.95 -2.66
CA TRP A 115 -2.86 -0.71 -3.32
C TRP A 115 -4.12 -0.93 -4.17
N ALA A 116 -4.12 -1.97 -5.00
CA ALA A 116 -5.30 -2.35 -5.79
C ALA A 116 -6.50 -2.72 -4.91
N MET A 117 -6.27 -3.51 -3.85
CA MET A 117 -7.32 -3.91 -2.91
C MET A 117 -7.96 -2.69 -2.23
N ARG A 118 -7.17 -1.70 -1.84
CA ARG A 118 -7.69 -0.45 -1.25
C ARG A 118 -8.54 0.34 -2.22
N TRP A 119 -8.17 0.42 -3.50
CA TRP A 119 -9.02 1.06 -4.50
C TRP A 119 -10.39 0.41 -4.56
N CYS A 120 -10.43 -0.93 -4.55
CA CYS A 120 -11.69 -1.68 -4.53
C CYS A 120 -12.48 -1.49 -3.24
N ALA A 121 -11.81 -1.50 -2.08
CA ALA A 121 -12.47 -1.44 -0.77
C ALA A 121 -13.01 -0.04 -0.41
N LEU A 122 -12.34 0.99 -0.91
CA LEU A 122 -12.65 2.39 -0.61
C LEU A 122 -13.37 3.09 -1.77
N ASP A 123 -13.64 2.37 -2.87
CA ASP A 123 -14.30 2.88 -4.08
C ASP A 123 -13.62 4.16 -4.60
N ILE A 124 -12.31 4.05 -4.86
CA ILE A 124 -11.49 5.20 -5.24
C ILE A 124 -11.69 5.52 -6.72
N ASP A 125 -12.16 6.73 -7.01
CA ASP A 125 -12.38 7.25 -8.36
C ASP A 125 -11.10 7.83 -8.99
N TYR A 126 -10.20 8.38 -8.17
CA TYR A 126 -9.04 9.12 -8.65
C TYR A 126 -7.82 8.95 -7.74
N GLU A 127 -6.67 8.61 -8.34
CA GLU A 127 -5.42 8.39 -7.62
C GLU A 127 -4.30 9.30 -8.13
N MET A 128 -3.60 9.97 -7.21
CA MET A 128 -2.44 10.80 -7.54
C MET A 128 -1.17 10.18 -6.96
N TYR A 129 -0.13 10.08 -7.78
CA TYR A 129 1.13 9.45 -7.37
C TYR A 129 2.36 10.03 -8.07
N GLY A 130 3.53 9.81 -7.49
CA GLY A 130 4.80 10.22 -8.10
C GLY A 130 5.13 9.39 -9.34
N LYS A 131 5.76 9.99 -10.34
CA LYS A 131 6.17 9.38 -11.61
C LYS A 131 6.90 8.04 -11.46
N ASP A 132 7.65 7.85 -10.39
CA ASP A 132 8.36 6.60 -10.10
C ASP A 132 7.44 5.40 -9.80
N LEU A 133 6.17 5.65 -9.52
CA LEU A 133 5.16 4.62 -9.28
C LEU A 133 4.35 4.21 -10.51
N ILE A 134 4.59 4.80 -11.69
CA ILE A 134 3.88 4.46 -12.93
C ILE A 134 3.86 2.93 -13.19
N PRO A 135 5.00 2.20 -13.13
CA PRO A 135 4.98 0.75 -13.34
C PRO A 135 4.17 0.00 -12.27
N THR A 136 4.20 0.49 -11.03
CA THR A 136 3.42 -0.08 -9.93
C THR A 136 1.92 0.16 -10.13
N PHE A 137 1.52 1.36 -10.53
CA PHE A 137 0.14 1.69 -10.85
C PHE A 137 -0.42 0.80 -11.96
N GLN A 138 0.34 0.59 -13.02
CA GLN A 138 -0.06 -0.28 -14.14
C GLN A 138 -0.29 -1.73 -13.69
N LEU A 139 0.56 -2.26 -12.79
CA LEU A 139 0.38 -3.61 -12.23
C LEU A 139 -0.81 -3.68 -11.27
N SER A 140 -0.93 -2.71 -10.36
CA SER A 140 -2.06 -2.61 -9.45
C SER A 140 -3.39 -2.47 -10.20
N SER A 141 -3.41 -1.75 -11.34
CA SER A 141 -4.58 -1.65 -12.21
C SER A 141 -5.01 -3.01 -12.79
N LYS A 142 -4.05 -3.87 -13.16
CA LYS A 142 -4.36 -5.25 -13.60
C LYS A 142 -4.92 -6.08 -12.46
N VAL A 143 -4.34 -5.96 -11.26
CA VAL A 143 -4.85 -6.64 -10.06
C VAL A 143 -6.26 -6.16 -9.71
N CYS A 144 -6.53 -4.84 -9.76
CA CYS A 144 -7.84 -4.28 -9.52
C CYS A 144 -8.91 -4.87 -10.44
N ARG A 145 -8.60 -5.05 -11.74
CA ARG A 145 -9.49 -5.71 -12.70
C ARG A 145 -9.69 -7.19 -12.38
N ALA A 146 -8.65 -7.91 -11.95
CA ALA A 146 -8.76 -9.29 -11.50
C ALA A 146 -9.63 -9.45 -10.25
N LEU A 147 -9.74 -8.39 -9.42
CA LEU A 147 -10.66 -8.32 -8.29
C LEU A 147 -12.09 -7.90 -8.68
N GLY A 148 -12.36 -7.71 -9.98
CA GLY A 148 -13.69 -7.36 -10.51
C GLY A 148 -14.04 -5.88 -10.43
N HIS A 149 -13.06 -4.98 -10.25
CA HIS A 149 -13.25 -3.54 -10.19
C HIS A 149 -12.53 -2.79 -11.31
N GLN A 150 -12.99 -1.59 -11.63
CA GLN A 150 -12.26 -0.68 -12.48
C GLN A 150 -11.19 0.05 -11.65
N PRO A 151 -9.94 0.18 -12.17
CA PRO A 151 -8.95 1.02 -11.51
C PRO A 151 -9.36 2.49 -11.59
N PRO A 152 -8.91 3.32 -10.62
CA PRO A 152 -9.21 4.74 -10.63
C PRO A 152 -8.61 5.46 -11.85
N GLU A 153 -9.20 6.57 -12.25
CA GLU A 153 -8.53 7.57 -13.06
C GLU A 153 -7.28 8.06 -12.32
N ASN A 154 -6.27 8.53 -13.07
CA ASN A 154 -5.02 8.83 -12.40
C ASN A 154 -4.30 10.05 -12.95
N TYR A 155 -3.46 10.62 -12.09
CA TYR A 155 -2.51 11.65 -12.44
C TYR A 155 -1.18 11.37 -11.76
N PHE A 156 -0.09 11.39 -12.51
CA PHE A 156 1.25 11.32 -11.94
C PHE A 156 1.91 12.70 -11.97
N TYR A 157 2.58 13.04 -10.89
CA TYR A 157 3.37 14.27 -10.79
C TYR A 157 4.86 13.95 -10.86
N GLU A 158 5.64 14.94 -11.31
CA GLU A 158 7.10 14.83 -11.38
C GLU A 158 7.72 14.67 -9.99
N LEU A 159 8.90 14.08 -9.95
CA LEU A 159 9.62 13.91 -8.70
C LEU A 159 10.04 15.26 -8.12
N PHE A 160 9.90 15.40 -6.83
CA PHE A 160 10.46 16.55 -6.12
C PHE A 160 11.98 16.42 -6.08
N LEU A 161 12.66 17.49 -6.51
CA LEU A 161 14.11 17.57 -6.56
C LEU A 161 14.60 18.54 -5.49
N ASP A 162 15.80 18.26 -4.98
CA ASP A 162 16.51 19.21 -4.12
C ASP A 162 17.14 20.36 -4.95
N GLN A 163 17.81 21.29 -4.28
CA GLN A 163 18.45 22.42 -4.91
C GLN A 163 19.59 22.04 -5.89
N ASN A 164 20.06 20.80 -5.85
CA ASN A 164 21.06 20.26 -6.77
C ASN A 164 20.45 19.50 -7.95
N GLY A 165 19.11 19.44 -8.04
CA GLY A 165 18.38 18.67 -9.04
C GLY A 165 18.36 17.15 -8.77
N GLU A 166 18.73 16.71 -7.55
CA GLU A 166 18.65 15.33 -7.15
C GLU A 166 17.30 14.97 -6.53
N LYS A 167 16.84 13.72 -6.78
CA LYS A 167 15.60 13.22 -6.18
C LYS A 167 15.66 13.29 -4.66
N ILE A 168 14.64 13.92 -4.05
CA ILE A 168 14.45 13.92 -2.60
C ILE A 168 14.18 12.48 -2.13
N SER A 169 14.95 12.05 -1.12
CA SER A 169 14.87 10.69 -0.58
C SER A 169 15.12 10.69 0.92
N LYS A 170 14.34 9.91 1.66
CA LYS A 170 14.53 9.72 3.11
C LYS A 170 15.91 9.16 3.44
N SER A 171 16.44 8.26 2.62
CA SER A 171 17.77 7.65 2.83
C SER A 171 18.92 8.62 2.60
N LYS A 172 18.73 9.65 1.76
CA LYS A 172 19.72 10.72 1.53
C LYS A 172 19.59 11.86 2.54
N GLY A 173 18.46 11.97 3.24
CA GLY A 173 18.20 13.06 4.20
C GLY A 173 18.11 14.43 3.57
N ASN A 174 17.90 14.52 2.25
CA ASN A 174 17.82 15.77 1.48
C ASN A 174 16.37 16.28 1.30
N GLY A 175 15.40 15.75 2.07
CA GLY A 175 14.01 16.19 2.04
C GLY A 175 13.78 17.46 2.85
N LEU A 176 12.81 18.27 2.43
CA LEU A 176 12.30 19.36 3.24
C LEU A 176 11.35 18.79 4.32
N SER A 177 11.45 19.30 5.55
CA SER A 177 10.47 18.99 6.58
C SER A 177 9.13 19.67 6.31
N ILE A 178 8.04 19.16 6.88
CA ILE A 178 6.71 19.76 6.78
C ILE A 178 6.75 21.22 7.30
N GLU A 179 7.51 21.49 8.37
CA GLU A 179 7.71 22.80 8.91
C GLU A 179 8.42 23.73 7.88
N ALA A 180 9.48 23.27 7.23
CA ALA A 180 10.20 24.05 6.23
C ALA A 180 9.28 24.42 5.05
N VAL A 181 8.43 23.51 4.59
CA VAL A 181 7.42 23.78 3.55
C VAL A 181 6.41 24.83 4.02
N SER A 182 5.96 24.75 5.28
CA SER A 182 5.01 25.72 5.83
C SER A 182 5.57 27.14 5.90
N TYR A 183 6.85 27.32 6.17
CA TYR A 183 7.50 28.63 6.17
C TYR A 183 7.66 29.23 4.77
N THR A 184 7.90 28.42 3.75
CA THR A 184 8.08 28.91 2.37
C THR A 184 6.76 29.36 1.73
N HIS A 185 5.62 28.77 2.10
CA HIS A 185 4.31 29.17 1.59
C HIS A 185 3.71 30.42 2.27
N LEU A 186 4.19 30.80 3.43
CA LEU A 186 3.74 32.02 4.14
C LEU A 186 4.36 33.31 3.60
N THR A 187 5.29 33.24 2.66
CA THR A 187 6.04 34.40 2.13
C THR A 187 5.70 34.73 0.69
N LEU A 188 4.57 34.28 0.14
CA LEU A 188 4.10 34.82 -1.13
C LEU A 188 3.64 36.26 -0.91
N PRO A 189 4.27 37.26 -1.56
CA PRO A 189 3.81 38.65 -1.44
C PRO A 189 2.40 38.72 -2.02
N THR A 190 1.46 39.15 -1.21
CA THR A 190 0.19 39.72 -1.69
C THR A 190 0.54 40.94 -2.52
N THR A 191 0.57 40.80 -3.83
CA THR A 191 0.53 41.96 -4.71
C THR A 191 -0.88 42.55 -4.60
N ASP A 192 -1.03 43.53 -3.72
CA ASP A 192 -2.16 44.45 -3.79
C ASP A 192 -2.12 45.12 -5.16
N ARG A 193 -3.20 44.92 -5.92
CA ARG A 193 -3.56 45.75 -7.05
C ARG A 193 -4.83 46.50 -6.72
#